data_a1f3a787da840584e0e490752ef33113
#
_entry.id   a1f3a787da840584e0e490752ef33113
#
_cell.length_a   1.000
_cell.length_b   1.000
_cell.length_c   1.000
_cell.angle_alpha   90.00
_cell.angle_beta   90.00
_cell.angle_gamma   90.00
#
_symmetry.space_group_name_H-M   'P 1'
#
loop_
_entity.id
_entity.type
_entity.pdbx_description
1 polymer ?
#
loop_
_entity_poly.entity_id
_entity_poly.type
_entity_poly.pdbx_seq_one_letter_code
_entity_poly.pdbx_strand_id
1 'polypeptide(L)'
;LSQQTQKQQNEQSPSSESLTDMVLNRQYFNEKVLQGNDVTNRIAVIRVNGVIQDNGSSSLISGSEGYQHQQVIEQFKAAAKDSTVKGILLAVDSPGGGVYESAELRAQIQKVREETNKPIYTSFGSVSASGGYYISAETDRIYAAEETTTGSIGVIMGSYDFSQLMENIG
;
A
#
# COMPACT_ATOMS: atom_id res chain seq x y z
N LEU A 1 57.24 0.66 29.57
CA LEU A 1 56.92 1.92 28.90
C LEU A 1 56.33 1.65 27.55
N SER A 2 55.11 1.17 27.43
CA SER A 2 54.33 1.24 26.20
C SER A 2 52.87 0.89 26.55
N GLN A 3 52.04 1.89 26.48
CA GLN A 3 50.61 1.78 26.60
C GLN A 3 50.07 1.18 25.29
N GLN A 4 49.57 -0.02 25.34
CA GLN A 4 48.75 -0.57 24.25
C GLN A 4 47.30 -0.20 24.49
N THR A 5 46.81 0.67 23.65
CA THR A 5 45.40 1.10 23.57
C THR A 5 44.60 -0.06 22.97
N GLN A 6 43.83 -0.74 23.77
CA GLN A 6 42.81 -1.69 23.29
C GLN A 6 41.66 -0.91 22.66
N LYS A 7 41.52 -1.01 21.32
CA LYS A 7 40.28 -0.67 20.59
C LYS A 7 39.30 -1.80 20.90
N GLN A 8 38.36 -1.54 21.81
CA GLN A 8 37.13 -2.34 21.89
C GLN A 8 36.27 -2.01 20.67
N GLN A 9 36.08 -2.98 19.79
CA GLN A 9 35.04 -2.98 18.79
C GLN A 9 33.73 -3.18 19.53
N ASN A 10 32.93 -2.13 19.52
CA ASN A 10 31.56 -2.15 20.00
C ASN A 10 30.69 -2.80 18.91
N GLU A 11 30.55 -4.10 18.93
CA GLU A 11 29.53 -4.81 18.17
C GLU A 11 28.17 -4.50 18.82
N GLN A 12 27.50 -3.52 18.29
CA GLN A 12 26.12 -3.21 18.64
C GLN A 12 25.22 -4.35 18.13
N SER A 13 24.83 -5.23 19.03
CA SER A 13 23.73 -6.17 18.79
C SER A 13 22.50 -5.38 18.37
N PRO A 14 21.71 -5.86 17.39
CA PRO A 14 20.51 -5.17 16.95
C PRO A 14 19.56 -4.99 18.15
N SER A 15 19.05 -3.77 18.32
CA SER A 15 18.15 -3.43 19.40
C SER A 15 16.90 -4.33 19.37
N SER A 16 16.35 -4.63 20.55
CA SER A 16 15.14 -5.47 20.66
C SER A 16 13.96 -4.94 19.84
N GLU A 17 13.89 -3.64 19.61
CA GLU A 17 12.93 -3.01 18.70
C GLU A 17 13.11 -3.46 17.24
N SER A 18 14.35 -3.64 16.77
CA SER A 18 14.60 -4.07 15.39
C SER A 18 14.16 -5.53 15.15
N LEU A 19 14.29 -6.39 16.17
CA LEU A 19 13.85 -7.79 16.07
C LEU A 19 12.32 -7.90 16.14
N THR A 20 11.68 -7.10 16.98
CA THR A 20 10.22 -7.03 17.06
C THR A 20 9.62 -6.50 15.77
N ASP A 21 10.18 -5.45 15.20
CA ASP A 21 9.78 -4.91 13.90
C ASP A 21 10.01 -5.92 12.75
N MET A 22 11.09 -6.69 12.78
CA MET A 22 11.33 -7.75 11.81
C MET A 22 10.34 -8.92 11.94
N VAL A 23 9.98 -9.30 13.16
CA VAL A 23 9.02 -10.39 13.40
C VAL A 23 7.60 -9.94 13.05
N LEU A 24 7.19 -8.74 13.44
CA LEU A 24 5.89 -8.15 13.08
C LEU A 24 5.78 -7.93 11.58
N ASN A 25 6.82 -7.43 10.92
CA ASN A 25 6.84 -7.27 9.46
C ASN A 25 6.67 -8.61 8.72
N ARG A 26 7.29 -9.69 9.19
CA ARG A 26 7.10 -11.02 8.56
C ARG A 26 5.68 -11.56 8.68
N GLN A 27 4.91 -11.13 9.67
CA GLN A 27 3.53 -11.58 9.87
C GLN A 27 2.56 -10.95 8.85
N TYR A 28 2.90 -9.77 8.29
CA TYR A 28 2.07 -9.05 7.32
C TYR A 28 2.44 -9.32 5.86
N PHE A 29 3.63 -9.88 5.59
CA PHE A 29 4.13 -10.02 4.22
C PHE A 29 4.41 -11.47 3.87
N ASN A 30 3.52 -12.05 3.08
CA ASN A 30 3.80 -13.28 2.35
C ASN A 30 4.47 -12.90 1.03
N GLU A 31 5.75 -12.47 1.10
CA GLU A 31 6.50 -12.08 -0.09
C GLU A 31 6.68 -13.27 -1.03
N LYS A 32 6.28 -13.11 -2.28
CA LYS A 32 6.48 -14.07 -3.34
C LYS A 32 7.37 -13.48 -4.42
N VAL A 33 8.47 -14.15 -4.75
CA VAL A 33 9.29 -13.79 -5.89
C VAL A 33 8.50 -14.09 -7.18
N LEU A 34 8.24 -13.06 -7.97
CA LEU A 34 7.52 -13.17 -9.24
C LEU A 34 8.48 -13.46 -10.39
N GLN A 35 9.66 -12.83 -10.38
CA GLN A 35 10.66 -12.96 -11.45
C GLN A 35 12.05 -12.56 -10.93
N GLY A 36 13.09 -13.22 -11.48
CA GLY A 36 14.48 -12.92 -11.15
C GLY A 36 14.96 -13.52 -9.84
N ASN A 37 16.24 -13.33 -9.55
CA ASN A 37 16.92 -13.85 -8.37
C ASN A 37 17.87 -12.82 -7.72
N ASP A 38 17.85 -11.55 -8.17
CA ASP A 38 18.64 -10.49 -7.55
C ASP A 38 18.00 -10.09 -6.21
N VAL A 39 18.72 -10.32 -5.14
CA VAL A 39 18.26 -10.01 -3.78
C VAL A 39 18.67 -8.60 -3.32
N THR A 40 19.47 -7.90 -4.11
CA THR A 40 20.03 -6.59 -3.77
C THR A 40 19.38 -5.44 -4.55
N ASN A 41 18.78 -5.73 -5.72
CA ASN A 41 18.10 -4.75 -6.57
C ASN A 41 16.70 -5.28 -6.92
N ARG A 42 15.76 -5.06 -6.02
CA ARG A 42 14.40 -5.56 -6.11
C ARG A 42 13.41 -4.47 -6.52
N ILE A 43 12.35 -4.87 -7.18
CA ILE A 43 11.15 -4.05 -7.39
C ILE A 43 10.04 -4.67 -6.55
N ALA A 44 9.47 -3.88 -5.66
CA ALA A 44 8.30 -4.30 -4.89
C ALA A 44 7.04 -4.14 -5.73
N VAL A 45 6.26 -5.22 -5.87
CA VAL A 45 4.94 -5.18 -6.53
C VAL A 45 3.87 -5.18 -5.45
N ILE A 46 3.18 -4.05 -5.31
CA ILE A 46 2.07 -3.87 -4.36
C ILE A 46 0.77 -3.90 -5.14
N ARG A 47 -0.20 -4.72 -4.71
CA ARG A 47 -1.47 -4.90 -5.40
C ARG A 47 -2.61 -4.22 -4.67
N VAL A 48 -3.43 -3.50 -5.43
CA VAL A 48 -4.71 -2.94 -4.99
C VAL A 48 -5.80 -3.55 -5.85
N ASN A 49 -6.41 -4.63 -5.35
CA ASN A 49 -7.43 -5.38 -6.08
C ASN A 49 -8.79 -5.27 -5.36
N GLY A 50 -9.84 -4.94 -6.12
CA GLY A 50 -11.20 -4.81 -5.59
C GLY A 50 -11.49 -3.44 -4.97
N VAL A 51 -12.58 -3.36 -4.20
CA VAL A 51 -13.08 -2.11 -3.63
C VAL A 51 -12.15 -1.62 -2.51
N ILE A 52 -11.71 -0.36 -2.61
CA ILE A 52 -10.88 0.28 -1.58
C ILE A 52 -11.75 0.61 -0.37
N GLN A 53 -11.66 -0.18 0.68
CA GLN A 53 -12.43 0.01 1.91
C GLN A 53 -11.73 -0.67 3.09
N ASP A 54 -11.93 -0.15 4.29
CA ASP A 54 -11.47 -0.84 5.50
C ASP A 54 -12.57 -1.80 5.98
N ASN A 55 -12.33 -3.09 5.80
CA ASN A 55 -13.24 -4.14 6.24
C ASN A 55 -13.02 -4.56 7.70
N GLY A 56 -12.17 -3.84 8.45
CA GLY A 56 -11.78 -4.19 9.82
C GLY A 56 -10.98 -5.50 9.91
N SER A 57 -10.55 -5.84 11.12
CA SER A 57 -9.67 -6.98 11.39
C SER A 57 -10.34 -8.37 11.29
N SER A 58 -11.58 -8.46 10.82
CA SER A 58 -12.35 -9.72 10.78
C SER A 58 -11.87 -10.73 9.74
N SER A 59 -10.88 -10.38 8.93
CA SER A 59 -10.38 -11.22 7.83
C SER A 59 -9.21 -12.14 8.20
N LEU A 60 -8.79 -12.22 9.46
CA LEU A 60 -7.69 -13.13 9.85
C LEU A 60 -8.07 -14.62 9.77
N ILE A 61 -9.35 -14.95 9.62
CA ILE A 61 -9.84 -16.35 9.60
C ILE A 61 -10.41 -16.76 8.24
N SER A 62 -10.84 -15.82 7.41
CA SER A 62 -11.27 -16.12 6.04
C SER A 62 -10.20 -15.54 5.09
N GLY A 63 -9.51 -16.42 4.36
CA GLY A 63 -8.58 -16.04 3.30
C GLY A 63 -9.30 -15.25 2.19
N SER A 64 -9.72 -14.02 2.49
CA SER A 64 -10.37 -13.16 1.51
C SER A 64 -9.34 -12.65 0.52
N GLU A 65 -9.52 -13.02 -0.74
CA GLU A 65 -8.71 -12.55 -1.88
C GLU A 65 -8.94 -11.06 -2.20
N GLY A 66 -9.63 -10.29 -1.33
CA GLY A 66 -9.97 -8.89 -1.55
C GLY A 66 -8.95 -7.90 -1.00
N TYR A 67 -9.20 -6.62 -1.25
CA TYR A 67 -8.42 -5.51 -0.75
C TYR A 67 -8.38 -5.48 0.79
N GLN A 68 -7.19 -5.31 1.33
CA GLN A 68 -6.95 -5.17 2.77
C GLN A 68 -6.19 -3.87 3.04
N HIS A 69 -6.90 -2.86 3.51
CA HIS A 69 -6.40 -1.49 3.58
C HIS A 69 -5.11 -1.37 4.37
N GLN A 70 -5.12 -1.82 5.62
CA GLN A 70 -3.97 -1.72 6.51
C GLN A 70 -2.76 -2.50 5.98
N GLN A 71 -2.99 -3.66 5.37
CA GLN A 71 -1.91 -4.46 4.79
C GLN A 71 -1.21 -3.72 3.64
N VAL A 72 -1.97 -3.06 2.76
CA VAL A 72 -1.41 -2.28 1.65
C VAL A 72 -0.59 -1.10 2.18
N ILE A 73 -1.09 -0.38 3.19
CA ILE A 73 -0.36 0.71 3.85
C ILE A 73 0.98 0.20 4.42
N GLU A 74 0.97 -0.94 5.13
CA GLU A 74 2.19 -1.52 5.70
C GLU A 74 3.16 -2.03 4.63
N GLN A 75 2.67 -2.55 3.49
CA GLN A 75 3.52 -2.92 2.35
C GLN A 75 4.29 -1.71 1.80
N PHE A 76 3.64 -0.55 1.67
CA PHE A 76 4.32 0.68 1.27
C PHE A 76 5.38 1.11 2.28
N LYS A 77 5.09 1.06 3.58
CA LYS A 77 6.05 1.38 4.64
C LYS A 77 7.26 0.44 4.63
N ALA A 78 7.03 -0.86 4.44
CA ALA A 78 8.10 -1.85 4.36
C ALA A 78 8.97 -1.64 3.11
N ALA A 79 8.35 -1.44 1.94
CA ALA A 79 9.07 -1.17 0.71
C ALA A 79 9.90 0.13 0.79
N ALA A 80 9.41 1.13 1.53
CA ALA A 80 10.15 2.37 1.77
C ALA A 80 11.43 2.14 2.58
N LYS A 81 11.34 1.36 3.67
CA LYS A 81 12.45 1.08 4.59
C LYS A 81 13.51 0.13 4.02
N ASP A 82 13.12 -0.77 3.13
CA ASP A 82 14.02 -1.79 2.58
C ASP A 82 14.98 -1.21 1.55
N SER A 83 16.26 -1.17 1.88
CA SER A 83 17.32 -0.63 1.01
C SER A 83 17.56 -1.47 -0.26
N THR A 84 17.14 -2.73 -0.28
CA THR A 84 17.22 -3.60 -1.47
C THR A 84 16.11 -3.31 -2.47
N VAL A 85 14.99 -2.73 -2.05
CA VAL A 85 13.92 -2.27 -2.93
C VAL A 85 14.33 -0.95 -3.60
N LYS A 86 14.49 -0.97 -4.92
CA LYS A 86 14.93 0.18 -5.73
C LYS A 86 13.78 0.92 -6.42
N GLY A 87 12.59 0.34 -6.44
CA GLY A 87 11.39 0.96 -6.98
C GLY A 87 10.15 0.17 -6.60
N ILE A 88 9.00 0.76 -6.81
CA ILE A 88 7.69 0.17 -6.48
C ILE A 88 6.83 0.15 -7.74
N LEU A 89 6.20 -0.98 -8.00
CA LEU A 89 5.15 -1.13 -9.00
C LEU A 89 3.81 -1.30 -8.27
N LEU A 90 2.95 -0.30 -8.39
CA LEU A 90 1.57 -0.35 -7.90
C LEU A 90 0.68 -0.98 -8.97
N ALA A 91 0.23 -2.20 -8.75
CA ALA A 91 -0.70 -2.88 -9.64
C ALA A 91 -2.13 -2.66 -9.15
N VAL A 92 -2.93 -1.91 -9.92
CA VAL A 92 -4.28 -1.51 -9.55
C VAL A 92 -5.31 -2.17 -10.45
N ASP A 93 -6.23 -2.90 -9.83
CA ASP A 93 -7.44 -3.44 -10.47
C ASP A 93 -8.63 -3.20 -9.54
N SER A 94 -9.13 -1.95 -9.52
CA SER A 94 -10.06 -1.43 -8.52
C SER A 94 -11.04 -0.44 -9.12
N PRO A 95 -12.34 -0.56 -8.82
CA PRO A 95 -13.34 0.45 -9.19
C PRO A 95 -13.26 1.73 -8.32
N GLY A 96 -12.35 1.74 -7.32
CA GLY A 96 -12.31 2.74 -6.26
C GLY A 96 -13.00 2.27 -5.00
N GLY A 97 -13.53 3.19 -4.19
CA GLY A 97 -14.16 2.84 -2.93
C GLY A 97 -14.33 4.02 -1.98
N GLY A 98 -14.04 3.81 -0.70
CA GLY A 98 -14.16 4.83 0.34
C GLY A 98 -13.24 6.02 0.08
N VAL A 99 -13.79 7.22 0.31
CA VAL A 99 -13.03 8.46 0.13
C VAL A 99 -11.88 8.55 1.12
N TYR A 100 -12.14 8.17 2.38
CA TYR A 100 -11.16 8.23 3.45
C TYR A 100 -9.98 7.28 3.17
N GLU A 101 -10.24 6.02 2.89
CA GLU A 101 -9.23 5.00 2.61
C GLU A 101 -8.41 5.33 1.35
N SER A 102 -9.07 5.84 0.33
CA SER A 102 -8.38 6.30 -0.88
C SER A 102 -7.46 7.48 -0.59
N ALA A 103 -7.88 8.43 0.26
CA ALA A 103 -7.07 9.57 0.65
C ALA A 103 -5.89 9.16 1.54
N GLU A 104 -6.09 8.24 2.47
CA GLU A 104 -5.03 7.73 3.35
C GLU A 104 -3.96 6.98 2.54
N LEU A 105 -4.37 6.10 1.63
CA LEU A 105 -3.44 5.38 0.77
C LEU A 105 -2.68 6.33 -0.16
N ARG A 106 -3.36 7.32 -0.74
CA ARG A 106 -2.72 8.37 -1.55
C ARG A 106 -1.65 9.11 -0.74
N ALA A 107 -1.98 9.53 0.48
CA ALA A 107 -1.04 10.23 1.35
C ALA A 107 0.18 9.35 1.70
N GLN A 108 -0.03 8.04 1.90
CA GLN A 108 1.07 7.10 2.13
C GLN A 108 1.98 6.96 0.90
N ILE A 109 1.41 6.88 -0.30
CA ILE A 109 2.17 6.83 -1.57
C ILE A 109 3.00 8.09 -1.73
N GLN A 110 2.38 9.26 -1.55
CA GLN A 110 3.07 10.55 -1.61
C GLN A 110 4.23 10.61 -0.62
N LYS A 111 4.00 10.21 0.62
CA LYS A 111 5.03 10.19 1.67
C LYS A 111 6.22 9.31 1.27
N VAL A 112 5.97 8.08 0.79
CA VAL A 112 7.04 7.17 0.35
C VAL A 112 7.85 7.77 -0.80
N ARG A 113 7.18 8.38 -1.77
CA ARG A 113 7.82 9.05 -2.90
C ARG A 113 8.72 10.19 -2.45
N GLU A 114 8.24 11.04 -1.55
CA GLU A 114 8.99 12.20 -1.06
C GLU A 114 10.19 11.82 -0.16
N GLU A 115 10.01 10.81 0.70
CA GLU A 115 11.03 10.42 1.69
C GLU A 115 12.12 9.51 1.11
N THR A 116 11.86 8.74 0.06
CA THR A 116 12.79 7.68 -0.38
C THR A 116 13.43 7.92 -1.74
N ASN A 117 12.93 8.80 -2.55
CA ASN A 117 13.30 8.98 -3.97
C ASN A 117 13.20 7.69 -4.82
N LYS A 118 12.49 6.66 -4.32
CA LYS A 118 12.23 5.43 -5.09
C LYS A 118 11.17 5.72 -6.14
N PRO A 119 11.40 5.39 -7.42
CA PRO A 119 10.37 5.55 -8.43
C PRO A 119 9.17 4.65 -8.11
N ILE A 120 7.98 5.21 -8.24
CA ILE A 120 6.72 4.49 -8.06
C ILE A 120 5.95 4.57 -9.38
N TYR A 121 5.76 3.44 -10.03
CA TYR A 121 4.97 3.35 -11.25
C TYR A 121 3.68 2.59 -10.99
N THR A 122 2.62 2.97 -11.70
CA THR A 122 1.34 2.25 -11.64
C THR A 122 1.08 1.50 -12.93
N SER A 123 0.57 0.28 -12.79
CA SER A 123 0.01 -0.51 -13.88
C SER A 123 -1.45 -0.79 -13.60
N PHE A 124 -2.32 -0.36 -14.50
CA PHE A 124 -3.75 -0.61 -14.42
C PHE A 124 -4.09 -2.01 -14.93
N GLY A 125 -5.01 -2.66 -14.23
CA GLY A 125 -5.66 -3.89 -14.66
C GLY A 125 -6.88 -3.62 -15.56
N SER A 126 -7.90 -4.45 -15.44
CA SER A 126 -9.12 -4.32 -16.22
C SER A 126 -9.92 -3.09 -15.85
N VAL A 127 -9.96 -2.76 -14.56
CA VAL A 127 -10.66 -1.58 -14.02
C VAL A 127 -9.74 -0.83 -13.08
N SER A 128 -9.56 0.47 -13.29
CA SER A 128 -8.80 1.34 -12.38
C SER A 128 -9.43 2.73 -12.39
N ALA A 129 -10.48 2.88 -11.60
CA ALA A 129 -11.36 4.05 -11.66
C ALA A 129 -11.57 4.68 -10.28
N SER A 130 -12.08 5.90 -10.23
CA SER A 130 -12.40 6.64 -9.01
C SER A 130 -11.22 6.64 -8.03
N GLY A 131 -11.39 6.08 -6.82
CA GLY A 131 -10.31 5.92 -5.83
C GLY A 131 -9.07 5.20 -6.39
N GLY A 132 -9.24 4.21 -7.28
CA GLY A 132 -8.13 3.52 -7.93
C GLY A 132 -7.30 4.45 -8.84
N TYR A 133 -7.96 5.32 -9.59
CA TYR A 133 -7.27 6.37 -10.35
C TYR A 133 -6.65 7.41 -9.42
N TYR A 134 -7.37 7.82 -8.38
CA TYR A 134 -6.96 8.87 -7.44
C TYR A 134 -5.65 8.54 -6.73
N ILE A 135 -5.48 7.30 -6.23
CA ILE A 135 -4.23 6.87 -5.61
C ILE A 135 -3.07 6.80 -6.61
N SER A 136 -3.37 6.45 -7.87
CA SER A 136 -2.39 6.31 -8.94
C SER A 136 -1.87 7.66 -9.45
N ALA A 137 -2.63 8.74 -9.28
CA ALA A 137 -2.24 10.08 -9.70
C ALA A 137 -0.99 10.61 -8.95
N GLU A 138 -0.65 10.03 -7.79
CA GLU A 138 0.57 10.36 -7.04
C GLU A 138 1.82 9.61 -7.50
N THR A 139 1.70 8.68 -8.43
CA THR A 139 2.85 7.91 -8.94
C THR A 139 3.54 8.62 -10.10
N ASP A 140 4.79 8.26 -10.36
CA ASP A 140 5.60 8.94 -11.38
C ASP A 140 5.09 8.69 -12.81
N ARG A 141 4.45 7.54 -13.04
CA ARG A 141 3.86 7.18 -14.33
C ARG A 141 2.78 6.11 -14.18
N ILE A 142 1.74 6.24 -14.99
CA ILE A 142 0.64 5.28 -15.10
C ILE A 142 0.71 4.58 -16.47
N TYR A 143 0.59 3.27 -16.45
CA TYR A 143 0.46 2.42 -17.62
C TYR A 143 -0.91 1.76 -17.64
N ALA A 144 -1.58 1.78 -18.76
CA ALA A 144 -2.89 1.17 -18.96
C ALA A 144 -2.91 0.45 -20.32
N ALA A 145 -3.68 -0.63 -20.44
CA ALA A 145 -4.01 -1.23 -21.71
C ALA A 145 -5.13 -0.42 -22.42
N GLU A 146 -5.32 -0.63 -23.70
CA GLU A 146 -6.37 0.04 -24.48
C GLU A 146 -7.77 -0.30 -23.97
N GLU A 147 -7.94 -1.50 -23.43
CA GLU A 147 -9.20 -2.01 -22.89
C GLU A 147 -9.44 -1.66 -21.42
N THR A 148 -8.50 -1.01 -20.76
CA THR A 148 -8.64 -0.63 -19.35
C THR A 148 -9.78 0.37 -19.16
N THR A 149 -10.74 0.02 -18.31
CA THR A 149 -11.78 0.96 -17.86
C THR A 149 -11.19 1.84 -16.75
N THR A 150 -11.18 3.16 -17.00
CA THR A 150 -10.61 4.14 -16.04
C THR A 150 -11.44 5.43 -16.00
N GLY A 151 -11.02 6.37 -15.16
CA GLY A 151 -11.74 7.64 -14.98
C GLY A 151 -12.66 7.60 -13.76
N SER A 152 -13.95 7.94 -13.92
CA SER A 152 -14.92 8.09 -12.81
C SER A 152 -14.37 8.99 -11.69
N ILE A 153 -13.80 10.14 -12.09
CA ILE A 153 -13.18 11.10 -11.17
C ILE A 153 -14.30 11.91 -10.51
N GLY A 154 -14.62 11.57 -9.26
CA GLY A 154 -15.68 12.22 -8.51
C GLY A 154 -16.03 11.49 -7.22
N VAL A 155 -16.91 12.10 -6.44
CA VAL A 155 -17.50 11.52 -5.22
C VAL A 155 -19.00 11.47 -5.41
N ILE A 156 -19.60 10.32 -5.11
CA ILE A 156 -21.04 10.12 -5.14
C ILE A 156 -21.50 9.89 -3.70
N MET A 157 -22.53 10.64 -3.29
CA MET A 157 -23.22 10.44 -2.03
C MET A 157 -24.71 10.30 -2.30
N GLY A 158 -25.25 9.13 -1.94
CA GLY A 158 -26.69 8.89 -1.99
C GLY A 158 -27.33 9.19 -0.63
N SER A 159 -28.50 9.81 -0.64
CA SER A 159 -29.34 9.97 0.54
C SER A 159 -30.77 9.58 0.23
N TYR A 160 -31.49 9.12 1.25
CA TYR A 160 -32.92 8.84 1.16
C TYR A 160 -33.68 9.89 1.95
N ASP A 161 -34.75 10.44 1.33
CA ASP A 161 -35.67 11.33 2.02
C ASP A 161 -36.93 10.51 2.41
N PHE A 162 -37.21 10.46 3.68
CA PHE A 162 -38.34 9.76 4.26
C PHE A 162 -39.43 10.72 4.77
N SER A 163 -39.33 12.04 4.47
CA SER A 163 -40.24 13.06 4.98
C SER A 163 -41.70 12.71 4.72
N GLN A 164 -42.01 12.34 3.50
CA GLN A 164 -43.37 12.00 3.10
C GLN A 164 -43.88 10.69 3.74
N LEU A 165 -43.00 9.74 3.99
CA LEU A 165 -43.34 8.52 4.73
C LEU A 165 -43.65 8.84 6.20
N MET A 166 -42.84 9.70 6.82
CA MET A 166 -43.06 10.14 8.21
C MET A 166 -44.35 10.92 8.37
N GLU A 167 -44.74 11.79 7.43
CA GLU A 167 -46.00 12.48 7.42
C GLU A 167 -47.21 11.52 7.32
N ASN A 168 -47.08 10.42 6.59
CA ASN A 168 -48.15 9.42 6.43
C ASN A 168 -48.33 8.47 7.63
N ILE A 169 -47.32 8.37 8.47
CA ILE A 169 -47.33 7.45 9.64
C ILE A 169 -47.72 8.20 10.93
N GLY A 170 -47.54 9.53 10.99
CA GLY A 170 -47.84 10.37 12.15
C GLY A 170 -46.65 10.60 13.05
#